data_8cbf05dae8e6d36158705f6b0b2cb5e3
#
_entry.id   8cbf05dae8e6d36158705f6b0b2cb5e3
#
_cell.length_a   1.000
_cell.length_b   1.000
_cell.length_c   1.000
_cell.angle_alpha   90.00
_cell.angle_beta   90.00
_cell.angle_gamma   90.00
#
_symmetry.space_group_name_H-M   'P 1'
#
loop_
_entity.id
_entity.type
_entity.pdbx_description
1 polymer ?
#
loop_
_entity_poly.entity_id
_entity_poly.type
_entity_poly.pdbx_seq_one_letter_code
_entity_poly.pdbx_strand_id
1 'polypeptide(L)'
;MLINLEGIDGAGKSTQIALLASTFKDAIITKEPGATPLGEQIRKIILGENLNICHQAEMFLFLADRAEHYEKIIKPNRDKIVFCDRSFVSGIAYAMTNLGLNLDGAKFINPEKNEYLDDFA
;
A
#
# COMPACT_ATOMS: atom_id res chain seq x y z
N MET A 1 -14.31 7.71 3.39
CA MET A 1 -13.27 7.82 4.46
C MET A 1 -12.31 6.64 4.31
N LEU A 2 -11.04 6.90 4.24
CA LEU A 2 -9.99 5.87 4.19
C LEU A 2 -9.34 5.74 5.57
N ILE A 3 -9.33 4.52 6.11
CA ILE A 3 -8.72 4.18 7.39
C ILE A 3 -7.68 3.11 7.15
N ASN A 4 -6.43 3.43 7.44
CA ASN A 4 -5.31 2.51 7.26
C ASN A 4 -4.95 1.83 8.59
N LEU A 5 -4.74 0.52 8.53
CA LEU A 5 -4.26 -0.26 9.66
C LEU A 5 -2.80 -0.64 9.40
N GLU A 6 -1.94 -0.15 10.26
CA GLU A 6 -0.50 -0.38 10.16
C GLU A 6 -0.02 -1.22 11.34
N GLY A 7 1.06 -1.94 11.14
CA GLY A 7 1.68 -2.76 12.18
C GLY A 7 2.48 -3.89 11.59
N ILE A 8 3.38 -4.44 12.39
CA ILE A 8 4.17 -5.62 12.05
C ILE A 8 3.29 -6.88 12.05
N ASP A 9 3.76 -7.95 11.44
CA ASP A 9 3.11 -9.24 11.51
C ASP A 9 2.96 -9.69 12.96
N GLY A 10 1.78 -10.20 13.31
CA GLY A 10 1.47 -10.61 14.68
C GLY A 10 1.00 -9.48 15.61
N ALA A 11 0.86 -8.24 15.11
CA ALA A 11 0.35 -7.11 15.91
C ALA A 11 -1.17 -7.13 16.12
N GLY A 12 -1.90 -8.08 15.53
CA GLY A 12 -3.35 -8.19 15.67
C GLY A 12 -4.16 -7.49 14.58
N LYS A 13 -3.53 -7.02 13.48
CA LYS A 13 -4.22 -6.35 12.38
C LYS A 13 -5.35 -7.18 11.78
N SER A 14 -5.10 -8.46 11.49
CA SER A 14 -6.11 -9.36 10.90
C SER A 14 -7.34 -9.50 11.78
N THR A 15 -7.16 -9.59 13.09
CA THR A 15 -8.25 -9.65 14.07
C THR A 15 -9.05 -8.35 14.08
N GLN A 16 -8.38 -7.21 14.08
CA GLN A 16 -9.03 -5.89 14.04
C GLN A 16 -9.82 -5.70 12.74
N ILE A 17 -9.25 -6.07 11.60
CA ILE A 17 -9.91 -5.98 10.31
C ILE A 17 -11.16 -6.86 10.27
N ALA A 18 -11.09 -8.07 10.80
CA ALA A 18 -12.26 -8.96 10.88
C ALA A 18 -13.39 -8.37 11.74
N LEU A 19 -13.05 -7.75 12.88
CA LEU A 19 -14.02 -7.05 13.73
C LEU A 19 -14.64 -5.86 13.03
N LEU A 20 -13.83 -5.05 12.36
CA LEU A 20 -14.32 -3.89 11.60
C LEU A 20 -15.22 -4.30 10.45
N ALA A 21 -14.86 -5.35 9.72
CA ALA A 21 -15.69 -5.90 8.63
C ALA A 21 -17.03 -6.41 9.14
N SER A 22 -17.08 -7.02 10.33
CA SER A 22 -18.33 -7.49 10.93
C SER A 22 -19.20 -6.35 11.45
N THR A 23 -18.61 -5.25 11.89
CA THR A 23 -19.30 -4.09 12.45
C THR A 23 -19.80 -3.15 11.36
N PHE A 24 -18.99 -2.89 10.34
CA PHE A 24 -19.30 -1.97 9.23
C PHE A 24 -19.50 -2.76 7.95
N LYS A 25 -20.69 -3.35 7.78
CA LYS A 25 -20.97 -4.29 6.69
C LYS A 25 -20.89 -3.68 5.28
N ASP A 26 -21.11 -2.38 5.15
CA ASP A 26 -21.03 -1.67 3.87
C ASP A 26 -19.61 -1.12 3.58
N ALA A 27 -18.68 -1.30 4.51
CA ALA A 27 -17.30 -0.87 4.33
C ALA A 27 -16.55 -1.75 3.32
N ILE A 28 -15.63 -1.12 2.62
CA ILE A 28 -14.70 -1.82 1.73
C ILE A 28 -13.49 -2.25 2.55
N ILE A 29 -13.12 -3.51 2.44
CA ILE A 29 -11.88 -4.05 3.03
C ILE A 29 -10.89 -4.28 1.91
N THR A 30 -9.72 -3.69 2.03
CA THR A 30 -8.67 -3.78 1.02
C THR A 30 -7.28 -3.90 1.66
N LYS A 31 -6.24 -4.02 0.87
CA LYS A 31 -4.86 -4.21 1.35
C LYS A 31 -3.84 -3.66 0.36
N GLU A 32 -2.64 -3.41 0.84
CA GLU A 32 -1.46 -3.11 0.02
C GLU A 32 -0.26 -3.94 0.50
N PRO A 33 0.48 -4.58 -0.42
CA PRO A 33 0.20 -4.75 -1.84
C PRO A 33 -0.81 -5.87 -2.12
N GLY A 34 -1.39 -5.88 -3.32
CA GLY A 34 -2.08 -7.06 -3.83
C GLY A 34 -3.60 -7.03 -3.84
N ALA A 35 -4.23 -5.86 -3.88
CA ALA A 35 -5.69 -5.73 -3.92
C ALA A 35 -6.28 -5.72 -5.34
N THR A 36 -5.46 -5.58 -6.36
CA THR A 36 -5.87 -5.55 -7.76
C THR A 36 -5.23 -6.71 -8.52
N PRO A 37 -5.69 -7.07 -9.73
CA PRO A 37 -5.03 -8.10 -10.54
C PRO A 37 -3.55 -7.81 -10.78
N LEU A 38 -3.18 -6.57 -11.12
CA LEU A 38 -1.78 -6.17 -11.23
C LEU A 38 -1.08 -6.26 -9.86
N GLY A 39 -1.72 -5.77 -8.81
CA GLY A 39 -1.19 -5.81 -7.45
C GLY A 39 -0.89 -7.23 -6.97
N GLU A 40 -1.72 -8.21 -7.33
CA GLU A 40 -1.46 -9.62 -6.99
C GLU A 40 -0.18 -10.15 -7.64
N GLN A 41 0.09 -9.77 -8.88
CA GLN A 41 1.33 -10.15 -9.56
C GLN A 41 2.54 -9.46 -8.91
N ILE A 42 2.41 -8.19 -8.59
CA ILE A 42 3.46 -7.43 -7.89
C ILE A 42 3.75 -8.06 -6.52
N ARG A 43 2.72 -8.40 -5.77
CA ARG A 43 2.87 -9.05 -4.46
C ARG A 43 3.64 -10.38 -4.56
N LYS A 44 3.36 -11.19 -5.57
CA LYS A 44 4.10 -12.44 -5.81
C LYS A 44 5.58 -12.19 -6.04
N ILE A 45 5.91 -11.17 -6.83
CA ILE A 45 7.30 -10.78 -7.09
C ILE A 45 8.00 -10.34 -5.80
N ILE A 46 7.37 -9.46 -5.04
CA ILE A 46 7.97 -8.87 -3.83
C ILE A 46 8.11 -9.89 -2.70
N LEU A 47 7.08 -10.71 -2.47
CA LEU A 47 7.00 -11.57 -1.27
C LEU A 47 7.22 -13.06 -1.55
N GLY A 48 7.02 -13.52 -2.77
CA GLY A 48 6.97 -14.95 -3.09
C GLY A 48 8.10 -15.45 -3.98
N GLU A 49 8.59 -14.63 -4.87
CA GLU A 49 9.57 -15.03 -5.87
C GLU A 49 10.96 -14.48 -5.51
N ASN A 50 11.96 -15.35 -5.53
CA ASN A 50 13.34 -14.95 -5.27
C ASN A 50 14.03 -14.48 -6.55
N LEU A 51 13.61 -13.33 -7.08
CA LEU A 51 14.17 -12.75 -8.29
C LEU A 51 15.41 -11.90 -8.07
N ASN A 52 15.81 -11.69 -6.80
CA ASN A 52 16.98 -10.89 -6.45
C ASN A 52 16.97 -9.50 -7.10
N ILE A 53 15.83 -8.83 -7.05
CA ILE A 53 15.67 -7.46 -7.60
C ILE A 53 16.36 -6.44 -6.69
N CYS A 54 16.83 -5.34 -7.27
CA CYS A 54 17.41 -4.26 -6.48
C CYS A 54 16.33 -3.48 -5.70
N HIS A 55 16.74 -2.77 -4.64
CA HIS A 55 15.80 -2.05 -3.78
C HIS A 55 15.02 -0.96 -4.51
N GLN A 56 15.62 -0.28 -5.48
CA GLN A 56 14.93 0.72 -6.29
C GLN A 56 13.79 0.08 -7.11
N ALA A 57 14.04 -1.07 -7.74
CA ALA A 57 13.02 -1.79 -8.49
C ALA A 57 11.88 -2.25 -7.58
N GLU A 58 12.20 -2.75 -6.39
CA GLU A 58 11.21 -3.13 -5.38
C GLU A 58 10.34 -1.93 -4.98
N MET A 59 10.95 -0.77 -4.72
CA MET A 59 10.22 0.45 -4.41
C MET A 59 9.27 0.86 -5.55
N PHE A 60 9.72 0.80 -6.80
CA PHE A 60 8.85 1.10 -7.95
C PHE A 60 7.69 0.11 -8.08
N LEU A 61 7.89 -1.14 -7.73
CA LEU A 61 6.81 -2.13 -7.70
C LEU A 61 5.76 -1.77 -6.64
N PHE A 62 6.17 -1.35 -5.45
CA PHE A 62 5.23 -0.86 -4.44
C PHE A 62 4.47 0.37 -4.91
N LEU A 63 5.13 1.30 -5.59
CA LEU A 63 4.47 2.49 -6.15
C LEU A 63 3.48 2.12 -7.26
N ALA A 64 3.83 1.17 -8.11
CA ALA A 64 2.93 0.67 -9.16
C ALA A 64 1.67 0.01 -8.55
N ASP A 65 1.85 -0.82 -7.52
CA ASP A 65 0.72 -1.41 -6.79
C ASP A 65 -0.19 -0.33 -6.20
N ARG A 66 0.41 0.67 -5.57
CA ARG A 66 -0.33 1.78 -4.96
C ARG A 66 -1.12 2.59 -5.98
N ALA A 67 -0.52 2.94 -7.11
CA ALA A 67 -1.18 3.71 -8.16
C ALA A 67 -2.41 2.96 -8.69
N GLU A 68 -2.27 1.68 -8.95
CA GLU A 68 -3.36 0.82 -9.42
C GLU A 68 -4.45 0.65 -8.36
N HIS A 69 -4.06 0.43 -7.11
CA HIS A 69 -4.97 0.31 -5.97
C HIS A 69 -5.79 1.60 -5.78
N TYR A 70 -5.13 2.74 -5.84
CA TYR A 70 -5.80 4.02 -5.70
C TYR A 70 -6.87 4.23 -6.78
N GLU A 71 -6.50 4.08 -8.05
CA GLU A 71 -7.43 4.31 -9.16
C GLU A 71 -8.59 3.32 -9.18
N LYS A 72 -8.36 2.05 -8.88
CA LYS A 72 -9.36 1.00 -9.03
C LYS A 72 -10.17 0.70 -7.77
N ILE A 73 -9.64 0.97 -6.59
CA ILE A 73 -10.30 0.62 -5.32
C ILE A 73 -10.63 1.86 -4.49
N ILE A 74 -9.64 2.71 -4.21
CA ILE A 74 -9.82 3.81 -3.27
C ILE A 74 -10.69 4.91 -3.86
N LYS A 75 -10.32 5.40 -5.03
CA LYS A 75 -10.99 6.51 -5.71
C LYS A 75 -12.48 6.25 -6.01
N PRO A 76 -12.88 5.07 -6.54
CA PRO A 76 -14.29 4.78 -6.77
C PRO A 76 -15.12 4.65 -5.48
N ASN A 77 -14.49 4.41 -4.34
CA ASN A 77 -15.15 4.19 -3.05
C ASN A 77 -14.98 5.35 -2.06
N ARG A 78 -14.71 6.56 -2.55
CA ARG A 78 -14.50 7.75 -1.69
C ARG A 78 -15.70 8.10 -0.82
N ASP A 79 -16.89 7.76 -1.25
CA ASP A 79 -18.16 7.96 -0.53
C ASP A 79 -18.42 6.92 0.56
N LYS A 80 -17.57 5.90 0.64
CA LYS A 80 -17.69 4.79 1.60
C LYS A 80 -16.58 4.83 2.64
N ILE A 81 -16.74 4.01 3.68
CA ILE A 81 -15.64 3.70 4.59
C ILE A 81 -14.79 2.61 3.95
N VAL A 82 -13.49 2.87 3.84
CA VAL A 82 -12.51 1.92 3.30
C VAL A 82 -11.49 1.62 4.39
N PHE A 83 -11.38 0.36 4.79
CA PHE A 83 -10.32 -0.12 5.69
C PHE A 83 -9.24 -0.77 4.85
N CYS A 84 -8.03 -0.27 4.95
CA CYS A 84 -6.88 -0.78 4.22
C CYS A 84 -5.87 -1.42 5.17
N ASP A 85 -5.56 -2.69 4.94
CA ASP A 85 -4.48 -3.40 5.62
C ASP A 85 -3.16 -3.00 4.98
N ARG A 86 -2.39 -2.20 5.69
CA ARG A 86 -1.19 -1.51 5.24
C ARG A 86 -1.48 -0.43 4.19
N SER A 87 -0.57 0.52 4.09
CA SER A 87 -0.71 1.65 3.17
C SER A 87 0.66 2.23 2.84
N PHE A 88 0.65 3.49 2.41
CA PHE A 88 1.87 4.24 2.12
C PHE A 88 2.81 4.35 3.33
N VAL A 89 2.32 4.30 4.56
CA VAL A 89 3.17 4.36 5.77
C VAL A 89 4.10 3.14 5.83
N SER A 90 3.59 1.94 5.57
CA SER A 90 4.43 0.74 5.46
C SER A 90 5.44 0.86 4.30
N GLY A 91 5.00 1.39 3.16
CA GLY A 91 5.88 1.63 2.01
C GLY A 91 7.01 2.61 2.32
N ILE A 92 6.70 3.71 3.02
CA ILE A 92 7.69 4.69 3.49
C ILE A 92 8.71 4.02 4.41
N ALA A 93 8.23 3.32 5.43
CA ALA A 93 9.11 2.66 6.41
C ALA A 93 10.05 1.67 5.72
N TYR A 94 9.52 0.92 4.76
CA TYR A 94 10.30 -0.05 3.99
C TYR A 94 11.36 0.64 3.13
N ALA A 95 10.99 1.68 2.40
CA ALA A 95 11.90 2.46 1.56
C ALA A 95 13.01 3.11 2.40
N MET A 96 12.68 3.70 3.54
CA MET A 96 13.67 4.31 4.44
C MET A 96 14.67 3.29 4.97
N THR A 97 14.20 2.10 5.31
CA THR A 97 15.07 1.02 5.81
C THR A 97 15.99 0.50 4.72
N ASN A 98 15.46 0.23 3.53
CA ASN A 98 16.20 -0.44 2.46
C ASN A 98 17.04 0.50 1.60
N LEU A 99 16.59 1.75 1.42
CA LEU A 99 17.27 2.72 0.54
C LEU A 99 17.97 3.83 1.29
N GLY A 100 17.81 3.89 2.62
CA GLY A 100 18.34 5.00 3.40
C GLY A 100 17.67 6.34 3.08
N LEU A 101 16.45 6.31 2.60
CA LEU A 101 15.69 7.53 2.28
C LEU A 101 15.30 8.28 3.55
N ASN A 102 15.33 9.60 3.46
CA ASN A 102 14.83 10.48 4.51
C ASN A 102 13.33 10.80 4.34
N LEU A 103 12.80 11.68 5.19
CA LEU A 103 11.39 12.08 5.12
C LEU A 103 11.02 12.77 3.80
N ASP A 104 11.96 13.42 3.13
CA ASP A 104 11.70 14.03 1.83
C ASP A 104 11.42 12.98 0.76
N GLY A 105 12.08 11.83 0.86
CA GLY A 105 11.78 10.69 0.00
C GLY A 105 10.37 10.14 0.18
N ALA A 106 9.76 10.32 1.36
CA ALA A 106 8.42 9.83 1.65
C ALA A 106 7.31 10.49 0.83
N LYS A 107 7.52 11.72 0.36
CA LYS A 107 6.56 12.43 -0.50
C LYS A 107 6.28 11.71 -1.81
N PHE A 108 7.24 10.93 -2.32
CA PHE A 108 7.07 10.13 -3.53
C PHE A 108 5.94 9.10 -3.45
N ILE A 109 5.47 8.83 -2.26
CA ILE A 109 4.50 7.76 -2.01
C ILE A 109 3.08 8.30 -1.78
N ASN A 110 2.87 9.61 -1.89
CA ASN A 110 1.56 10.22 -1.72
C ASN A 110 0.79 10.29 -3.03
N PRO A 111 -0.17 9.39 -3.29
CA PRO A 111 -0.87 9.34 -4.56
C PRO A 111 -1.84 10.50 -4.79
N GLU A 112 -2.27 11.18 -3.74
CA GLU A 112 -3.25 12.28 -3.85
C GLU A 112 -2.66 13.51 -4.54
N LYS A 113 -1.34 13.65 -4.49
CA LYS A 113 -0.64 14.81 -5.04
C LYS A 113 0.10 14.54 -6.35
N ASN A 114 0.16 13.28 -6.80
CA ASN A 114 0.98 12.85 -7.95
C ASN A 114 2.46 13.23 -7.86
N GLU A 115 2.94 13.53 -6.65
CA GLU A 115 4.31 14.03 -6.45
C GLU A 115 5.39 12.99 -6.78
N TYR A 116 5.04 11.71 -6.70
CA TYR A 116 6.01 10.64 -6.92
C TYR A 116 6.47 10.49 -8.38
N LEU A 117 5.72 11.02 -9.33
CA LEU A 117 6.12 11.00 -10.74
C LEU A 117 7.02 12.20 -11.08
N ASP A 118 6.71 13.36 -10.52
CA ASP A 118 7.43 14.59 -10.80
C ASP A 118 8.87 14.56 -10.25
N ASP A 119 9.07 13.95 -9.08
CA ASP A 119 10.36 13.89 -8.42
C ASP A 119 11.30 12.83 -9.02
N PHE A 120 10.78 11.87 -9.80
CA PHE A 120 11.59 10.88 -10.52
C PHE A 120 11.87 11.27 -11.98
N ALA A 121 11.19 12.26 -12.47
CA ALA A 121 11.42 12.82 -13.79
C ALA A 121 12.61 13.79 -13.76
#